data_5f036144534d0a188bbc9f6520356c56
#
_entry.id   5f036144534d0a188bbc9f6520356c56
#
_cell.length_a   1.000
_cell.length_b   1.000
_cell.length_c   1.000
_cell.angle_alpha   90.00
_cell.angle_beta   90.00
_cell.angle_gamma   90.00
#
_symmetry.space_group_name_H-M   'P 1'
#
loop_
_entity.id
_entity.type
_entity.pdbx_description
1 polymer ?
#
loop_
_entity_poly.entity_id
_entity_poly.type
_entity_poly.pdbx_seq_one_letter_code
_entity_poly.pdbx_strand_id
1 'polypeptide(L)'
;MSLHRSVTEALLAAGLDPGDTERVVRAALDEDFRYGPDHTSVATTAPGARAVAEVVAREPGVLAGTPVALAVLDAAGVEPGGVETGRNDGEKIDRGAAVLRIKAPLREMLGAERTLLNFLTHLSGVATTTRRWADAVAGTGCTVRDTRKTLPGLRQLEKYAVRCGGGSNHRMGLGDAALVKDNHVAAAGGVAAAIRAVRAAAPGLPLEVECDTLDQVGEALAAGAGLILLDNMGLDDLRTAVAMARPYPQVRLEASGGLRLETARAVAETGVNFIAVGALTHSAPALDLGLDVVS
;
A
#
# COMPACT_ATOMS: atom_id res chain seq x y z
N MET A 1 -20.80 16.71 5.47
CA MET A 1 -21.55 15.48 5.88
C MET A 1 -20.51 14.39 6.13
N SER A 2 -20.68 13.54 7.14
CA SER A 2 -19.84 12.36 7.34
C SER A 2 -20.24 11.26 6.37
N LEU A 3 -19.32 10.32 6.08
CA LEU A 3 -19.60 9.15 5.25
C LEU A 3 -20.75 8.32 5.82
N HIS A 4 -21.50 7.69 4.94
CA HIS A 4 -22.58 6.78 5.32
C HIS A 4 -22.05 5.63 6.18
N ARG A 5 -22.86 5.13 7.11
CA ARG A 5 -22.48 4.10 8.06
C ARG A 5 -21.91 2.83 7.40
N SER A 6 -22.55 2.34 6.34
CA SER A 6 -22.08 1.14 5.63
C SER A 6 -20.73 1.32 4.97
N VAL A 7 -20.42 2.53 4.46
CA VAL A 7 -19.12 2.87 3.89
C VAL A 7 -18.05 2.92 4.99
N THR A 8 -18.37 3.54 6.13
CA THR A 8 -17.50 3.56 7.30
C THR A 8 -17.16 2.14 7.77
N GLU A 9 -18.16 1.26 7.84
CA GLU A 9 -17.98 -0.15 8.21
C GLU A 9 -17.09 -0.91 7.19
N ALA A 10 -17.25 -0.65 5.89
CA ALA A 10 -16.41 -1.24 4.84
C ALA A 10 -14.94 -0.79 4.95
N LEU A 11 -14.69 0.49 5.22
CA LEU A 11 -13.35 1.02 5.45
C LEU A 11 -12.69 0.38 6.68
N LEU A 12 -13.41 0.29 7.80
CA LEU A 12 -12.91 -0.35 9.03
C LEU A 12 -12.60 -1.83 8.80
N ALA A 13 -13.46 -2.56 8.09
CA ALA A 13 -13.23 -3.97 7.74
C ALA A 13 -11.96 -4.16 6.87
N ALA A 14 -11.65 -3.17 6.03
CA ALA A 14 -10.42 -3.11 5.23
C ALA A 14 -9.17 -2.68 6.04
N GLY A 15 -9.33 -2.31 7.32
CA GLY A 15 -8.26 -1.78 8.16
C GLY A 15 -7.80 -0.39 7.72
N LEU A 16 -8.74 0.40 7.17
CA LEU A 16 -8.55 1.81 6.80
C LEU A 16 -9.19 2.71 7.86
N ASP A 17 -8.54 3.82 8.19
CA ASP A 17 -9.14 4.86 9.03
C ASP A 17 -10.15 5.66 8.22
N PRO A 18 -11.45 5.68 8.62
CA PRO A 18 -12.47 6.38 7.86
C PRO A 18 -12.25 7.88 7.78
N GLY A 19 -11.75 8.51 8.85
CA GLY A 19 -11.53 9.94 8.89
C GLY A 19 -10.39 10.38 7.97
N ASP A 20 -9.28 9.63 7.94
CA ASP A 20 -8.17 9.90 7.03
C ASP A 20 -8.58 9.63 5.56
N THR A 21 -9.33 8.55 5.32
CA THR A 21 -9.85 8.23 3.98
C THR A 21 -10.81 9.31 3.50
N GLU A 22 -11.78 9.73 4.32
CA GLU A 22 -12.73 10.81 3.97
C GLU A 22 -12.00 12.11 3.63
N ARG A 23 -10.99 12.49 4.42
CA ARG A 23 -10.18 13.68 4.18
C ARG A 23 -9.51 13.66 2.80
N VAL A 24 -8.91 12.52 2.43
CA VAL A 24 -8.21 12.35 1.14
C VAL A 24 -9.20 12.35 -0.03
N VAL A 25 -10.32 11.64 0.11
CA VAL A 25 -11.39 11.59 -0.89
C VAL A 25 -11.98 12.97 -1.14
N ARG A 26 -12.31 13.73 -0.08
CA ARG A 26 -12.85 15.08 -0.23
C ARG A 26 -11.86 16.02 -0.88
N ALA A 27 -10.58 15.94 -0.52
CA ALA A 27 -9.54 16.76 -1.15
C ALA A 27 -9.44 16.50 -2.67
N ALA A 28 -9.59 15.23 -3.10
CA ALA A 28 -9.57 14.87 -4.50
C ALA A 28 -10.84 15.33 -5.26
N LEU A 29 -12.02 15.23 -4.65
CA LEU A 29 -13.25 15.78 -5.22
C LEU A 29 -13.21 17.31 -5.29
N ASP A 30 -12.71 17.98 -4.23
CA ASP A 30 -12.55 19.43 -4.20
C ASP A 30 -11.55 19.91 -5.27
N GLU A 31 -10.57 19.10 -5.65
CA GLU A 31 -9.65 19.40 -6.76
C GLU A 31 -10.40 19.46 -8.09
N ASP A 32 -11.27 18.47 -8.38
CA ASP A 32 -12.06 18.43 -9.63
C ASP A 32 -13.11 19.56 -9.69
N PHE A 33 -13.78 19.85 -8.57
CA PHE A 33 -14.84 20.87 -8.53
C PHE A 33 -14.35 22.29 -8.18
N ARG A 34 -13.04 22.49 -8.01
CA ARG A 34 -12.45 23.80 -7.61
C ARG A 34 -12.83 24.96 -8.50
N TYR A 35 -12.98 24.70 -9.79
CA TYR A 35 -13.22 25.74 -10.82
C TYR A 35 -14.70 25.87 -11.22
N GLY A 36 -15.60 25.19 -10.56
CA GLY A 36 -17.04 25.23 -10.78
C GLY A 36 -17.67 23.85 -10.98
N PRO A 37 -18.96 23.83 -11.35
CA PRO A 37 -19.66 22.56 -11.55
C PRO A 37 -19.21 21.86 -12.84
N ASP A 38 -19.52 20.57 -12.95
CA ASP A 38 -19.36 19.83 -14.21
C ASP A 38 -20.32 20.37 -15.29
N HIS A 39 -19.84 21.38 -16.02
CA HIS A 39 -20.61 22.03 -17.09
C HIS A 39 -21.04 21.06 -18.19
N THR A 40 -20.25 20.01 -18.47
CA THR A 40 -20.56 19.02 -19.49
C THR A 40 -21.76 18.20 -19.09
N SER A 41 -21.71 17.58 -17.90
CA SER A 41 -22.83 16.77 -17.41
C SER A 41 -24.10 17.62 -17.19
N VAL A 42 -23.96 18.84 -16.68
CA VAL A 42 -25.10 19.77 -16.51
C VAL A 42 -25.78 20.08 -17.87
N ALA A 43 -24.99 20.29 -18.92
CA ALA A 43 -25.53 20.67 -20.25
C ALA A 43 -26.07 19.48 -21.04
N THR A 44 -25.50 18.28 -20.86
CA THR A 44 -25.83 17.13 -21.72
C THR A 44 -26.79 16.11 -21.08
N THR A 45 -27.03 16.19 -19.77
CA THR A 45 -27.93 15.28 -19.08
C THR A 45 -29.15 15.98 -18.50
N ALA A 46 -30.30 15.35 -18.61
CA ALA A 46 -31.55 15.89 -18.04
C ALA A 46 -31.46 15.93 -16.48
N PRO A 47 -32.05 16.94 -15.82
CA PRO A 47 -32.15 16.94 -14.37
C PRO A 47 -32.83 15.67 -13.85
N GLY A 48 -32.25 15.00 -12.86
CA GLY A 48 -32.78 13.77 -12.27
C GLY A 48 -32.65 12.51 -13.14
N ALA A 49 -31.97 12.59 -14.30
CA ALA A 49 -31.63 11.39 -15.08
C ALA A 49 -30.84 10.39 -14.23
N ARG A 50 -31.20 9.12 -14.33
CA ARG A 50 -30.51 8.00 -13.67
C ARG A 50 -29.93 7.07 -14.71
N ALA A 51 -28.83 6.42 -14.38
CA ALA A 51 -28.22 5.43 -15.24
C ALA A 51 -27.63 4.27 -14.42
N VAL A 52 -27.30 3.21 -15.13
CA VAL A 52 -26.48 2.12 -14.62
C VAL A 52 -25.15 2.16 -15.35
N ALA A 53 -24.05 2.13 -14.60
CA ALA A 53 -22.71 2.02 -15.15
C ALA A 53 -21.93 0.89 -14.47
N GLU A 54 -20.92 0.41 -15.16
CA GLU A 54 -20.01 -0.61 -14.64
C GLU A 54 -18.57 -0.10 -14.71
N VAL A 55 -17.81 -0.31 -13.64
CA VAL A 55 -16.36 -0.18 -13.69
C VAL A 55 -15.78 -1.51 -14.16
N VAL A 56 -15.06 -1.47 -15.28
CA VAL A 56 -14.59 -2.67 -16.00
C VAL A 56 -13.08 -2.64 -16.16
N ALA A 57 -12.43 -3.77 -15.91
CA ALA A 57 -10.99 -3.93 -16.13
C ALA A 57 -10.67 -3.95 -17.64
N ARG A 58 -9.68 -3.14 -18.05
CA ARG A 58 -9.18 -3.09 -19.43
C ARG A 58 -7.98 -4.00 -19.64
N GLU A 59 -7.35 -4.44 -18.56
CA GLU A 59 -6.23 -5.38 -18.53
C GLU A 59 -6.31 -6.27 -17.28
N PRO A 60 -5.59 -7.41 -17.23
CA PRO A 60 -5.57 -8.26 -16.04
C PRO A 60 -4.73 -7.65 -14.92
N GLY A 61 -5.17 -7.86 -13.66
CA GLY A 61 -4.48 -7.35 -12.49
C GLY A 61 -5.04 -7.89 -11.17
N VAL A 62 -4.76 -7.18 -10.09
CA VAL A 62 -5.30 -7.44 -8.75
C VAL A 62 -6.10 -6.22 -8.32
N LEU A 63 -7.36 -6.43 -7.95
CA LEU A 63 -8.23 -5.35 -7.50
C LEU A 63 -7.82 -4.85 -6.11
N ALA A 64 -7.79 -3.53 -5.93
CA ALA A 64 -7.68 -2.88 -4.61
C ALA A 64 -8.30 -1.48 -4.64
N GLY A 65 -8.94 -1.09 -3.53
CA GLY A 65 -9.51 0.24 -3.38
C GLY A 65 -11.03 0.30 -3.44
N THR A 66 -11.72 -0.82 -3.48
CA THR A 66 -13.20 -0.87 -3.47
C THR A 66 -13.81 -0.06 -2.32
N PRO A 67 -13.37 -0.16 -1.04
CA PRO A 67 -13.92 0.66 0.04
C PRO A 67 -13.67 2.17 -0.16
N VAL A 68 -12.56 2.54 -0.81
CA VAL A 68 -12.24 3.93 -1.13
C VAL A 68 -13.15 4.43 -2.26
N ALA A 69 -13.42 3.60 -3.27
CA ALA A 69 -14.36 3.90 -4.34
C ALA A 69 -15.79 4.14 -3.80
N LEU A 70 -16.24 3.32 -2.84
CA LEU A 70 -17.50 3.55 -2.15
C LEU A 70 -17.51 4.89 -1.41
N ALA A 71 -16.40 5.26 -0.77
CA ALA A 71 -16.28 6.56 -0.10
C ALA A 71 -16.31 7.74 -1.07
N VAL A 72 -15.73 7.60 -2.27
CA VAL A 72 -15.82 8.63 -3.33
C VAL A 72 -17.26 8.81 -3.78
N LEU A 73 -17.96 7.71 -4.08
CA LEU A 73 -19.34 7.73 -4.53
C LEU A 73 -20.28 8.35 -3.47
N ASP A 74 -20.15 7.94 -2.22
CA ASP A 74 -20.93 8.48 -1.10
C ASP A 74 -20.67 9.97 -0.90
N ALA A 75 -19.41 10.40 -0.91
CA ALA A 75 -19.03 11.81 -0.78
C ALA A 75 -19.53 12.67 -1.96
N ALA A 76 -19.71 12.08 -3.14
CA ALA A 76 -20.29 12.72 -4.33
C ALA A 76 -21.82 12.69 -4.36
N GLY A 77 -22.50 12.12 -3.35
CA GLY A 77 -23.95 12.07 -3.24
C GLY A 77 -24.61 10.84 -3.90
N VAL A 78 -23.84 9.81 -4.21
CA VAL A 78 -24.37 8.53 -4.69
C VAL A 78 -24.74 7.66 -3.48
N GLU A 79 -25.99 7.26 -3.40
CA GLU A 79 -26.53 6.39 -2.35
C GLU A 79 -25.79 5.02 -2.34
N PRO A 80 -25.23 4.56 -1.22
CA PRO A 80 -24.48 3.28 -1.15
C PRO A 80 -25.31 2.06 -1.55
N GLY A 81 -26.63 2.07 -1.33
CA GLY A 81 -27.55 1.01 -1.74
C GLY A 81 -27.69 0.86 -3.27
N GLY A 82 -27.19 1.80 -4.04
CA GLY A 82 -27.12 1.74 -5.51
C GLY A 82 -25.81 1.15 -6.04
N VAL A 83 -24.90 0.71 -5.18
CA VAL A 83 -23.58 0.21 -5.60
C VAL A 83 -23.42 -1.27 -5.24
N GLU A 84 -23.16 -2.09 -6.24
CA GLU A 84 -22.89 -3.52 -6.10
C GLU A 84 -21.40 -3.77 -6.39
N THR A 85 -20.76 -4.56 -5.51
CA THR A 85 -19.35 -4.98 -5.69
C THR A 85 -19.32 -6.33 -6.39
N GLY A 86 -18.73 -6.40 -7.58
CA GLY A 86 -18.63 -7.64 -8.36
C GLY A 86 -17.45 -8.53 -7.98
N ARG A 87 -16.44 -7.96 -7.31
CA ARG A 87 -15.20 -8.62 -6.91
C ARG A 87 -14.69 -8.07 -5.58
N ASN A 88 -13.92 -8.88 -4.86
CA ASN A 88 -13.29 -8.46 -3.60
C ASN A 88 -11.87 -7.94 -3.86
N ASP A 89 -11.42 -6.99 -3.04
CA ASP A 89 -10.04 -6.55 -3.07
C ASP A 89 -9.08 -7.73 -2.75
N GLY A 90 -7.95 -7.79 -3.47
CA GLY A 90 -7.00 -8.90 -3.44
C GLY A 90 -7.28 -10.01 -4.44
N GLU A 91 -8.46 -10.04 -5.08
CA GLU A 91 -8.74 -11.00 -6.15
C GLU A 91 -8.02 -10.61 -7.44
N LYS A 92 -7.58 -11.62 -8.19
CA LYS A 92 -7.12 -11.46 -9.58
C LYS A 92 -8.35 -11.19 -10.44
N ILE A 93 -8.25 -10.19 -11.31
CA ILE A 93 -9.26 -9.82 -12.28
C ILE A 93 -8.71 -9.92 -13.69
N ASP A 94 -9.51 -10.39 -14.61
CA ASP A 94 -9.19 -10.46 -16.03
C ASP A 94 -9.76 -9.27 -16.78
N ARG A 95 -9.24 -9.02 -17.98
CA ARG A 95 -9.80 -8.03 -18.91
C ARG A 95 -11.29 -8.30 -19.14
N GLY A 96 -12.12 -7.27 -19.03
CA GLY A 96 -13.56 -7.33 -19.17
C GLY A 96 -14.32 -7.66 -17.89
N ALA A 97 -13.64 -7.92 -16.77
CA ALA A 97 -14.31 -8.15 -15.49
C ALA A 97 -14.94 -6.86 -14.97
N ALA A 98 -16.23 -6.89 -14.69
CA ALA A 98 -16.92 -5.83 -13.96
C ALA A 98 -16.56 -5.93 -12.47
N VAL A 99 -16.02 -4.85 -11.91
CA VAL A 99 -15.59 -4.78 -10.50
C VAL A 99 -16.60 -4.04 -9.63
N LEU A 100 -17.28 -3.04 -10.19
CA LEU A 100 -18.39 -2.31 -9.56
C LEU A 100 -19.53 -2.15 -10.56
N ARG A 101 -20.76 -2.20 -10.05
CA ARG A 101 -21.97 -1.81 -10.78
C ARG A 101 -22.68 -0.71 -9.99
N ILE A 102 -22.92 0.43 -10.63
CA ILE A 102 -23.37 1.66 -9.99
C ILE A 102 -24.70 2.05 -10.61
N LYS A 103 -25.79 2.13 -9.81
CA LYS A 103 -27.09 2.65 -10.19
C LYS A 103 -27.35 3.95 -9.46
N ALA A 104 -27.18 5.08 -10.13
CA ALA A 104 -27.18 6.39 -9.49
C ALA A 104 -27.79 7.49 -10.37
N PRO A 105 -28.05 8.69 -9.82
CA PRO A 105 -28.25 9.86 -10.65
C PRO A 105 -27.02 10.08 -11.53
N LEU A 106 -27.25 10.33 -12.81
CA LEU A 106 -26.20 10.33 -13.83
C LEU A 106 -25.16 11.44 -13.61
N ARG A 107 -25.58 12.63 -13.17
CA ARG A 107 -24.68 13.77 -12.95
C ARG A 107 -23.68 13.51 -11.81
N GLU A 108 -24.18 12.99 -10.69
CA GLU A 108 -23.38 12.65 -9.51
C GLU A 108 -22.40 11.53 -9.83
N MET A 109 -22.82 10.53 -10.60
CA MET A 109 -21.97 9.43 -11.04
C MET A 109 -20.84 9.91 -11.97
N LEU A 110 -21.16 10.72 -12.99
CA LEU A 110 -20.18 11.28 -13.92
C LEU A 110 -19.21 12.25 -13.22
N GLY A 111 -19.72 13.07 -12.28
CA GLY A 111 -18.88 13.96 -11.47
C GLY A 111 -17.92 13.22 -10.55
N ALA A 112 -18.26 11.99 -10.12
CA ALA A 112 -17.38 11.15 -9.28
C ALA A 112 -16.41 10.27 -10.10
N GLU A 113 -16.68 10.04 -11.37
CA GLU A 113 -16.00 9.06 -12.23
C GLU A 113 -14.50 9.18 -12.18
N ARG A 114 -13.95 10.36 -12.45
CA ARG A 114 -12.50 10.54 -12.56
C ARG A 114 -11.81 10.31 -11.22
N THR A 115 -12.33 10.87 -10.15
CA THR A 115 -11.80 10.68 -8.80
C THR A 115 -11.87 9.22 -8.37
N LEU A 116 -13.00 8.54 -8.60
CA LEU A 116 -13.18 7.11 -8.34
C LEU A 116 -12.15 6.26 -9.10
N LEU A 117 -12.00 6.48 -10.42
CA LEU A 117 -11.06 5.74 -11.25
C LEU A 117 -9.61 6.02 -10.83
N ASN A 118 -9.26 7.26 -10.49
CA ASN A 118 -7.90 7.60 -10.05
C ASN A 118 -7.49 6.78 -8.82
N PHE A 119 -8.36 6.63 -7.82
CA PHE A 119 -8.06 5.78 -6.65
C PHE A 119 -8.01 4.30 -7.01
N LEU A 120 -9.00 3.78 -7.72
CA LEU A 120 -9.06 2.35 -8.08
C LEU A 120 -7.88 1.92 -8.95
N THR A 121 -7.55 2.69 -9.99
CA THR A 121 -6.46 2.37 -10.92
C THR A 121 -5.11 2.40 -10.21
N HIS A 122 -4.87 3.44 -9.38
CA HIS A 122 -3.64 3.55 -8.61
C HIS A 122 -3.48 2.40 -7.60
N LEU A 123 -4.48 2.17 -6.76
CA LEU A 123 -4.42 1.15 -5.72
C LEU A 123 -4.36 -0.26 -6.30
N SER A 124 -5.11 -0.55 -7.36
CA SER A 124 -5.02 -1.83 -8.08
C SER A 124 -3.67 -2.00 -8.76
N GLY A 125 -3.05 -0.93 -9.24
CA GLY A 125 -1.68 -0.93 -9.74
C GLY A 125 -0.65 -1.32 -8.69
N VAL A 126 -0.75 -0.73 -7.48
CA VAL A 126 0.08 -1.08 -6.31
C VAL A 126 -0.12 -2.56 -5.93
N ALA A 127 -1.37 -3.03 -5.85
CA ALA A 127 -1.68 -4.42 -5.53
C ALA A 127 -1.15 -5.39 -6.60
N THR A 128 -1.32 -5.05 -7.88
CA THR A 128 -0.84 -5.85 -9.01
C THR A 128 0.70 -5.96 -9.01
N THR A 129 1.38 -4.83 -8.78
CA THR A 129 2.85 -4.81 -8.66
C THR A 129 3.30 -5.64 -7.47
N THR A 130 2.65 -5.49 -6.32
CA THR A 130 2.97 -6.26 -5.11
C THR A 130 2.77 -7.75 -5.34
N ARG A 131 1.70 -8.16 -6.03
CA ARG A 131 1.44 -9.57 -6.36
C ARG A 131 2.58 -10.17 -7.19
N ARG A 132 3.11 -9.46 -8.17
CA ARG A 132 4.25 -9.93 -8.96
C ARG A 132 5.47 -10.22 -8.09
N TRP A 133 5.76 -9.35 -7.13
CA TRP A 133 6.84 -9.54 -6.16
C TRP A 133 6.56 -10.70 -5.20
N ALA A 134 5.34 -10.79 -4.67
CA ALA A 134 4.94 -11.89 -3.78
C ALA A 134 5.01 -13.25 -4.50
N ASP A 135 4.54 -13.33 -5.75
CA ASP A 135 4.61 -14.54 -6.56
C ASP A 135 6.09 -14.92 -6.85
N ALA A 136 6.99 -13.95 -7.08
CA ALA A 136 8.41 -14.19 -7.32
C ALA A 136 9.13 -14.83 -6.12
N VAL A 137 8.76 -14.48 -4.89
CA VAL A 137 9.37 -15.03 -3.66
C VAL A 137 8.59 -16.19 -3.06
N ALA A 138 7.51 -16.63 -3.70
CA ALA A 138 6.66 -17.69 -3.19
C ALA A 138 7.45 -18.98 -2.91
N GLY A 139 7.18 -19.64 -1.77
CA GLY A 139 7.81 -20.87 -1.34
C GLY A 139 9.22 -20.73 -0.74
N THR A 140 9.79 -19.52 -0.65
CA THR A 140 11.12 -19.31 -0.04
C THR A 140 11.05 -19.04 1.47
N GLY A 141 9.87 -18.76 2.01
CA GLY A 141 9.70 -18.30 3.39
C GLY A 141 9.92 -16.79 3.58
N CYS A 142 10.32 -16.08 2.52
CA CYS A 142 10.50 -14.63 2.52
C CYS A 142 9.17 -13.91 2.20
N THR A 143 8.94 -12.75 2.80
CA THR A 143 7.77 -11.89 2.57
C THR A 143 8.18 -10.54 2.01
N VAL A 144 7.43 -10.07 1.01
CA VAL A 144 7.61 -8.72 0.45
C VAL A 144 6.98 -7.68 1.37
N ARG A 145 7.70 -6.58 1.63
CA ARG A 145 7.23 -5.45 2.44
C ARG A 145 7.28 -4.14 1.67
N ASP A 146 6.35 -3.25 2.00
CA ASP A 146 6.44 -1.85 1.58
C ASP A 146 7.50 -1.07 2.39
N THR A 147 7.51 0.23 2.19
CA THR A 147 8.36 1.18 2.93
C THR A 147 7.57 2.43 3.29
N ARG A 148 8.26 3.48 3.80
CA ARG A 148 7.67 4.82 3.93
C ARG A 148 7.86 5.69 2.68
N LYS A 149 8.40 5.16 1.59
CA LYS A 149 8.51 5.83 0.28
C LYS A 149 7.16 5.75 -0.45
N THR A 150 6.18 6.50 0.03
CA THR A 150 4.80 6.54 -0.46
C THR A 150 4.50 7.89 -1.10
N LEU A 151 3.47 7.97 -1.95
CA LEU A 151 2.97 9.25 -2.41
C LEU A 151 2.46 10.08 -1.23
N PRO A 152 2.73 11.39 -1.20
CA PRO A 152 2.27 12.25 -0.11
C PRO A 152 0.76 12.16 0.10
N GLY A 153 0.35 11.93 1.35
CA GLY A 153 -1.08 11.82 1.73
C GLY A 153 -1.73 10.47 1.44
N LEU A 154 -1.14 9.58 0.62
CA LEU A 154 -1.76 8.31 0.22
C LEU A 154 -1.23 7.07 0.97
N ARG A 155 -0.32 7.25 1.93
CA ARG A 155 0.37 6.12 2.59
C ARG A 155 -0.56 5.04 3.11
N GLN A 156 -1.63 5.41 3.80
CA GLN A 156 -2.57 4.45 4.36
C GLN A 156 -3.23 3.61 3.26
N LEU A 157 -3.66 4.25 2.18
CA LEU A 157 -4.32 3.60 1.04
C LEU A 157 -3.35 2.70 0.26
N GLU A 158 -2.12 3.18 0.00
CA GLU A 158 -1.10 2.40 -0.70
C GLU A 158 -0.66 1.17 0.11
N LYS A 159 -0.47 1.33 1.42
CA LYS A 159 -0.14 0.21 2.30
C LYS A 159 -1.28 -0.81 2.41
N TYR A 160 -2.52 -0.36 2.36
CA TYR A 160 -3.66 -1.24 2.18
C TYR A 160 -3.57 -2.03 0.87
N ALA A 161 -3.29 -1.37 -0.25
CA ALA A 161 -3.14 -2.02 -1.55
C ALA A 161 -1.98 -3.04 -1.59
N VAL A 162 -0.89 -2.78 -0.87
CA VAL A 162 0.19 -3.76 -0.68
C VAL A 162 -0.32 -5.03 -0.01
N ARG A 163 -1.16 -4.94 1.04
CA ARG A 163 -1.79 -6.12 1.65
C ARG A 163 -2.68 -6.87 0.67
N CYS A 164 -3.49 -6.16 -0.13
CA CYS A 164 -4.31 -6.76 -1.19
C CYS A 164 -3.45 -7.52 -2.21
N GLY A 165 -2.26 -7.03 -2.53
CA GLY A 165 -1.29 -7.70 -3.39
C GLY A 165 -0.61 -8.92 -2.77
N GLY A 166 -0.79 -9.19 -1.47
CA GLY A 166 -0.16 -10.30 -0.74
C GLY A 166 1.18 -9.95 -0.10
N GLY A 167 1.54 -8.67 -0.04
CA GLY A 167 2.66 -8.15 0.73
C GLY A 167 2.29 -7.90 2.19
N SER A 168 3.26 -7.46 2.98
CA SER A 168 3.08 -7.01 4.37
C SER A 168 3.54 -5.57 4.53
N ASN A 169 3.04 -4.90 5.57
CA ASN A 169 3.42 -3.53 5.82
C ASN A 169 4.67 -3.42 6.70
N HIS A 170 5.58 -2.54 6.33
CA HIS A 170 6.56 -1.95 7.21
C HIS A 170 5.88 -0.88 8.09
N ARG A 171 6.58 -0.27 9.05
CA ARG A 171 6.03 0.76 9.93
C ARG A 171 5.26 1.85 9.15
N MET A 172 4.17 2.33 9.75
CA MET A 172 3.31 3.35 9.14
C MET A 172 3.92 4.76 9.24
N GLY A 173 4.59 5.04 10.36
CA GLY A 173 5.09 6.37 10.65
C GLY A 173 6.44 6.36 11.37
N LEU A 174 6.67 7.39 12.18
CA LEU A 174 7.87 7.51 13.02
C LEU A 174 7.63 7.04 14.46
N GLY A 175 6.36 6.92 14.86
CA GLY A 175 5.98 6.64 16.24
C GLY A 175 5.55 5.19 16.52
N ASP A 176 5.28 4.39 15.49
CA ASP A 176 4.80 3.01 15.63
C ASP A 176 5.93 1.96 15.66
N ALA A 177 7.12 2.30 15.13
CA ALA A 177 8.35 1.53 15.29
C ALA A 177 9.58 2.43 15.08
N ALA A 178 10.67 2.16 15.81
CA ALA A 178 11.95 2.79 15.56
C ALA A 178 12.68 2.09 14.41
N LEU A 179 13.33 2.89 13.55
CA LEU A 179 14.31 2.42 12.57
C LEU A 179 15.58 3.25 12.77
N VAL A 180 16.58 2.62 13.33
CA VAL A 180 17.91 3.21 13.48
C VAL A 180 18.61 3.14 12.13
N LYS A 181 19.05 4.29 11.62
CA LYS A 181 19.72 4.47 10.34
C LYS A 181 21.16 4.92 10.53
N ASP A 182 21.96 4.91 9.46
CA ASP A 182 23.35 5.37 9.40
C ASP A 182 23.60 6.67 10.19
N ASN A 183 22.81 7.70 9.96
CA ASN A 183 22.91 8.98 10.66
C ASN A 183 22.62 8.88 12.16
N HIS A 184 21.70 7.98 12.56
CA HIS A 184 21.44 7.73 13.98
C HIS A 184 22.59 6.97 14.64
N VAL A 185 23.18 6.00 13.93
CA VAL A 185 24.36 5.25 14.39
C VAL A 185 25.54 6.19 14.59
N ALA A 186 25.81 7.07 13.62
CA ALA A 186 26.86 8.08 13.70
C ALA A 186 26.64 9.04 14.88
N ALA A 187 25.44 9.55 15.06
CA ALA A 187 25.09 10.47 16.14
C ALA A 187 25.19 9.83 17.54
N ALA A 188 24.87 8.54 17.66
CA ALA A 188 24.90 7.81 18.92
C ALA A 188 26.29 7.25 19.29
N GLY A 189 27.23 7.24 18.33
CA GLY A 189 28.58 6.67 18.53
C GLY A 189 28.64 5.14 18.38
N GLY A 190 27.76 4.54 17.55
CA GLY A 190 27.75 3.12 17.20
C GLY A 190 26.37 2.47 17.28
N VAL A 191 26.26 1.30 16.65
CA VAL A 191 25.00 0.55 16.55
C VAL A 191 24.46 0.17 17.94
N ALA A 192 25.29 -0.42 18.78
CA ALA A 192 24.90 -0.83 20.14
C ALA A 192 24.48 0.37 21.01
N ALA A 193 25.13 1.53 20.86
CA ALA A 193 24.78 2.75 21.58
C ALA A 193 23.40 3.27 21.12
N ALA A 194 23.13 3.29 19.82
CA ALA A 194 21.84 3.68 19.26
C ALA A 194 20.70 2.76 19.74
N ILE A 195 20.91 1.44 19.71
CA ILE A 195 19.92 0.45 20.21
C ILE A 195 19.60 0.71 21.69
N ARG A 196 20.62 0.88 22.54
CA ARG A 196 20.41 1.17 23.97
C ARG A 196 19.65 2.46 24.18
N ALA A 197 20.00 3.53 23.45
CA ALA A 197 19.33 4.83 23.56
C ALA A 197 17.85 4.73 23.21
N VAL A 198 17.49 4.07 22.10
CA VAL A 198 16.10 3.88 21.70
C VAL A 198 15.33 3.06 22.74
N ARG A 199 15.90 1.95 23.22
CA ARG A 199 15.25 1.12 24.25
C ARG A 199 15.02 1.84 25.57
N ALA A 200 15.96 2.70 25.96
CA ALA A 200 15.81 3.52 27.17
C ALA A 200 14.71 4.60 27.02
N ALA A 201 14.64 5.22 25.84
CA ALA A 201 13.67 6.27 25.56
C ALA A 201 12.24 5.75 25.29
N ALA A 202 12.11 4.58 24.67
CA ALA A 202 10.85 3.98 24.27
C ALA A 202 10.82 2.47 24.54
N PRO A 203 10.70 2.04 25.80
CA PRO A 203 10.63 0.63 26.18
C PRO A 203 9.45 -0.08 25.51
N GLY A 204 9.73 -1.21 24.85
CA GLY A 204 8.70 -2.03 24.16
C GLY A 204 8.33 -1.57 22.75
N LEU A 205 8.84 -0.43 22.27
CA LEU A 205 8.66 -0.04 20.87
C LEU A 205 9.41 -1.03 19.94
N PRO A 206 8.76 -1.56 18.89
CA PRO A 206 9.46 -2.34 17.87
C PRO A 206 10.67 -1.57 17.32
N LEU A 207 11.82 -2.23 17.26
CA LEU A 207 13.09 -1.62 16.84
C LEU A 207 13.70 -2.43 15.72
N GLU A 208 13.97 -1.76 14.62
CA GLU A 208 14.75 -2.22 13.49
C GLU A 208 16.04 -1.42 13.38
N VAL A 209 17.11 -2.07 12.94
CA VAL A 209 18.44 -1.45 12.77
C VAL A 209 18.93 -1.67 11.35
N GLU A 210 19.23 -0.60 10.65
CA GLU A 210 19.81 -0.60 9.32
C GLU A 210 21.34 -0.80 9.45
N CYS A 211 21.87 -1.78 8.72
CA CYS A 211 23.30 -2.16 8.69
C CYS A 211 23.78 -2.21 7.24
N ASP A 212 24.88 -1.50 6.97
CA ASP A 212 25.53 -1.45 5.65
C ASP A 212 26.67 -2.46 5.55
N THR A 213 27.15 -3.00 6.70
CA THR A 213 28.30 -3.92 6.77
C THR A 213 28.02 -5.11 7.68
N LEU A 214 28.72 -6.22 7.44
CA LEU A 214 28.63 -7.43 8.28
C LEU A 214 29.12 -7.17 9.72
N ASP A 215 30.07 -6.25 9.93
CA ASP A 215 30.52 -5.86 11.28
C ASP A 215 29.38 -5.21 12.06
N GLN A 216 28.61 -4.31 11.42
CA GLN A 216 27.42 -3.70 12.02
C GLN A 216 26.33 -4.74 12.31
N VAL A 217 26.17 -5.76 11.46
CA VAL A 217 25.25 -6.89 11.70
C VAL A 217 25.69 -7.63 12.97
N GLY A 218 26.98 -7.94 13.13
CA GLY A 218 27.53 -8.57 14.33
C GLY A 218 27.29 -7.75 15.60
N GLU A 219 27.48 -6.43 15.52
CA GLU A 219 27.23 -5.50 16.63
C GLU A 219 25.73 -5.45 16.98
N ALA A 220 24.85 -5.39 15.98
CA ALA A 220 23.39 -5.39 16.17
C ALA A 220 22.89 -6.69 16.82
N LEU A 221 23.39 -7.86 16.37
CA LEU A 221 23.09 -9.16 16.96
C LEU A 221 23.54 -9.23 18.43
N ALA A 222 24.77 -8.82 18.72
CA ALA A 222 25.32 -8.81 20.09
C ALA A 222 24.52 -7.83 20.99
N ALA A 223 24.04 -6.71 20.47
CA ALA A 223 23.20 -5.76 21.18
C ALA A 223 21.74 -6.22 21.30
N GLY A 224 21.38 -7.39 20.72
CA GLY A 224 20.08 -8.02 20.83
C GLY A 224 19.01 -7.39 19.93
N ALA A 225 19.35 -6.80 18.77
CA ALA A 225 18.37 -6.34 17.80
C ALA A 225 17.42 -7.49 17.40
N GLY A 226 16.11 -7.22 17.32
CA GLY A 226 15.12 -8.21 16.92
C GLY A 226 14.83 -8.21 15.43
N LEU A 227 15.11 -7.10 14.75
CA LEU A 227 14.98 -6.94 13.31
C LEU A 227 16.16 -6.12 12.79
N ILE A 228 16.83 -6.63 11.76
CA ILE A 228 18.01 -6.02 11.15
C ILE A 228 17.74 -5.86 9.65
N LEU A 229 17.83 -4.64 9.17
CA LEU A 229 17.74 -4.31 7.75
C LEU A 229 19.15 -4.30 7.17
N LEU A 230 19.35 -5.09 6.12
CA LEU A 230 20.61 -5.25 5.38
C LEU A 230 20.51 -4.34 4.14
N ASP A 231 21.16 -3.17 4.22
CA ASP A 231 21.01 -2.17 3.16
C ASP A 231 22.07 -2.34 2.06
N ASN A 232 21.62 -2.45 0.82
CA ASN A 232 22.46 -2.57 -0.38
C ASN A 232 23.51 -3.72 -0.36
N MET A 233 23.28 -4.79 0.41
CA MET A 233 24.20 -5.94 0.50
C MET A 233 24.05 -6.86 -0.73
N GLY A 234 25.20 -7.40 -1.20
CA GLY A 234 25.24 -8.42 -2.23
C GLY A 234 24.75 -9.79 -1.73
N LEU A 235 24.46 -10.74 -2.66
CA LEU A 235 23.93 -12.06 -2.28
C LEU A 235 24.83 -12.82 -1.31
N ASP A 236 26.16 -12.70 -1.42
CA ASP A 236 27.09 -13.40 -0.55
C ASP A 236 27.13 -12.80 0.86
N ASP A 237 27.02 -11.47 0.97
CA ASP A 237 26.91 -10.80 2.27
C ASP A 237 25.55 -11.12 2.92
N LEU A 238 24.46 -11.17 2.14
CA LEU A 238 23.16 -11.60 2.65
C LEU A 238 23.21 -13.02 3.22
N ARG A 239 23.84 -13.98 2.51
CA ARG A 239 24.03 -15.36 3.01
C ARG A 239 24.88 -15.38 4.29
N THR A 240 25.92 -14.56 4.34
CA THR A 240 26.79 -14.44 5.51
C THR A 240 26.01 -13.87 6.70
N ALA A 241 25.24 -12.79 6.50
CA ALA A 241 24.38 -12.21 7.53
C ALA A 241 23.36 -13.23 8.06
N VAL A 242 22.73 -14.01 7.15
CA VAL A 242 21.82 -15.09 7.53
C VAL A 242 22.53 -16.14 8.37
N ALA A 243 23.76 -16.54 8.00
CA ALA A 243 24.56 -17.48 8.80
C ALA A 243 24.92 -16.93 10.18
N MET A 244 25.28 -15.64 10.28
CA MET A 244 25.55 -14.96 11.55
C MET A 244 24.32 -14.90 12.46
N ALA A 245 23.12 -14.79 11.89
CA ALA A 245 21.87 -14.73 12.65
C ALA A 245 21.37 -16.11 13.15
N ARG A 246 21.87 -17.23 12.64
CA ARG A 246 21.44 -18.59 13.06
C ARG A 246 21.45 -18.84 14.57
N PRO A 247 22.44 -18.38 15.36
CA PRO A 247 22.42 -18.53 16.82
C PRO A 247 21.33 -17.70 17.52
N TYR A 248 20.64 -16.83 16.80
CA TYR A 248 19.65 -15.87 17.30
C TYR A 248 18.28 -16.11 16.63
N PRO A 249 17.56 -17.20 16.93
CA PRO A 249 16.35 -17.63 16.19
C PRO A 249 15.19 -16.64 16.27
N GLN A 250 15.23 -15.70 17.22
CA GLN A 250 14.23 -14.62 17.34
C GLN A 250 14.50 -13.44 16.41
N VAL A 251 15.71 -13.32 15.83
CA VAL A 251 16.08 -12.21 14.95
C VAL A 251 15.50 -12.45 13.55
N ARG A 252 14.97 -11.39 12.96
CA ARG A 252 14.53 -11.35 11.56
C ARG A 252 15.46 -10.46 10.76
N LEU A 253 15.69 -10.85 9.51
CA LEU A 253 16.52 -10.10 8.57
C LEU A 253 15.65 -9.60 7.42
N GLU A 254 15.84 -8.34 7.06
CA GLU A 254 15.21 -7.69 5.94
C GLU A 254 16.26 -7.21 4.95
N ALA A 255 16.17 -7.60 3.67
CA ALA A 255 17.03 -7.05 2.62
C ALA A 255 16.36 -5.81 2.01
N SER A 256 17.13 -4.75 1.80
CA SER A 256 16.68 -3.49 1.21
C SER A 256 17.76 -2.90 0.29
N GLY A 257 17.37 -1.91 -0.52
CA GLY A 257 18.28 -1.19 -1.42
C GLY A 257 18.42 -1.83 -2.79
N GLY A 258 18.12 -1.09 -3.86
CA GLY A 258 18.38 -1.48 -5.25
C GLY A 258 17.72 -2.77 -5.75
N LEU A 259 16.74 -3.32 -5.03
CA LEU A 259 16.08 -4.59 -5.37
C LEU A 259 15.32 -4.49 -6.70
N ARG A 260 15.42 -5.54 -7.51
CA ARG A 260 14.71 -5.69 -8.78
C ARG A 260 13.89 -6.98 -8.78
N LEU A 261 12.76 -6.97 -9.49
CA LEU A 261 11.86 -8.13 -9.56
C LEU A 261 12.59 -9.39 -10.08
N GLU A 262 13.46 -9.23 -11.08
CA GLU A 262 14.23 -10.31 -11.69
C GLU A 262 15.21 -10.99 -10.71
N THR A 263 15.65 -10.26 -9.69
CA THR A 263 16.58 -10.77 -8.67
C THR A 263 15.90 -11.11 -7.36
N ALA A 264 14.61 -10.81 -7.20
CA ALA A 264 13.86 -10.97 -5.96
C ALA A 264 13.96 -12.39 -5.39
N ARG A 265 13.80 -13.41 -6.26
CA ARG A 265 13.89 -14.81 -5.85
C ARG A 265 15.28 -15.18 -5.33
N ALA A 266 16.35 -14.77 -6.02
CA ALA A 266 17.71 -15.05 -5.58
C ALA A 266 18.03 -14.40 -4.20
N VAL A 267 17.51 -13.18 -3.96
CA VAL A 267 17.61 -12.52 -2.65
C VAL A 267 16.82 -13.30 -1.60
N ALA A 268 15.58 -13.68 -1.87
CA ALA A 268 14.75 -14.44 -0.93
C ALA A 268 15.37 -15.81 -0.58
N GLU A 269 16.00 -16.49 -1.55
CA GLU A 269 16.70 -17.78 -1.36
C GLU A 269 18.00 -17.68 -0.55
N THR A 270 18.48 -16.48 -0.23
CA THR A 270 19.56 -16.31 0.75
C THR A 270 19.14 -16.67 2.18
N GLY A 271 17.82 -16.69 2.44
CA GLY A 271 17.24 -17.00 3.74
C GLY A 271 16.82 -15.76 4.56
N VAL A 272 16.81 -14.56 3.97
CA VAL A 272 16.24 -13.38 4.60
C VAL A 272 14.71 -13.54 4.80
N ASN A 273 14.18 -12.97 5.86
CA ASN A 273 12.76 -13.08 6.20
C ASN A 273 11.90 -12.12 5.40
N PHE A 274 12.46 -10.95 5.05
CA PHE A 274 11.75 -9.89 4.36
C PHE A 274 12.60 -9.29 3.24
N ILE A 275 11.92 -8.79 2.23
CA ILE A 275 12.47 -7.85 1.24
C ILE A 275 11.64 -6.58 1.23
N ALA A 276 12.28 -5.42 1.46
CA ALA A 276 11.63 -4.13 1.47
C ALA A 276 11.75 -3.42 0.12
N VAL A 277 10.62 -3.13 -0.51
CA VAL A 277 10.58 -2.61 -1.87
C VAL A 277 9.80 -1.29 -1.91
N GLY A 278 10.49 -0.17 -2.02
CA GLY A 278 9.85 1.15 -2.10
C GLY A 278 9.05 1.36 -3.39
N ALA A 279 9.50 0.76 -4.48
CA ALA A 279 8.86 0.90 -5.78
C ALA A 279 7.42 0.34 -5.85
N LEU A 280 7.01 -0.49 -4.88
CA LEU A 280 5.63 -0.96 -4.78
C LEU A 280 4.62 0.19 -4.68
N THR A 281 5.00 1.25 -4.00
CA THR A 281 4.11 2.37 -3.68
C THR A 281 4.40 3.61 -4.53
N HIS A 282 5.66 4.01 -4.68
CA HIS A 282 5.96 5.25 -5.39
C HIS A 282 6.13 5.11 -6.92
N SER A 283 6.18 3.89 -7.47
CA SER A 283 6.46 3.66 -8.91
C SER A 283 5.62 2.56 -9.54
N ALA A 284 4.56 2.08 -8.87
CA ALA A 284 3.64 1.14 -9.49
C ALA A 284 2.89 1.81 -10.65
N PRO A 285 2.82 1.18 -11.83
CA PRO A 285 1.94 1.65 -12.89
C PRO A 285 0.48 1.49 -12.46
N ALA A 286 -0.38 2.44 -12.83
CA ALA A 286 -1.81 2.31 -12.62
C ALA A 286 -2.37 1.14 -13.44
N LEU A 287 -3.33 0.40 -12.87
CA LEU A 287 -4.07 -0.64 -13.60
C LEU A 287 -5.17 0.02 -14.45
N ASP A 288 -5.29 -0.36 -15.70
CA ASP A 288 -6.31 0.24 -16.58
C ASP A 288 -7.72 -0.26 -16.26
N LEU A 289 -8.54 0.64 -15.70
CA LEU A 289 -9.95 0.46 -15.41
C LEU A 289 -10.74 1.60 -16.03
N GLY A 290 -11.95 1.34 -16.53
CA GLY A 290 -12.84 2.35 -17.10
C GLY A 290 -14.27 2.21 -16.63
N LEU A 291 -15.04 3.30 -16.67
CA LEU A 291 -16.48 3.31 -16.36
C LEU A 291 -17.25 3.35 -17.66
N ASP A 292 -18.17 2.38 -17.82
CA ASP A 292 -19.06 2.26 -18.97
C ASP A 292 -20.53 2.42 -18.53
N VAL A 293 -21.25 3.36 -19.10
CA VAL A 293 -22.70 3.47 -18.93
C VAL A 293 -23.37 2.36 -19.75
N VAL A 294 -24.16 1.51 -19.07
CA VAL A 294 -24.77 0.32 -19.70
C VAL A 294 -26.28 0.44 -19.90
N SER A 295 -26.97 1.35 -19.18
CA SER A 295 -28.39 1.66 -19.36
C SER A 295 -28.85 2.92 -18.62
#